data_71552dbd2e70e0900f7cdf60bbd8124c
#
_entry.id   71552dbd2e70e0900f7cdf60bbd8124c
#
_cell.length_a   1.000
_cell.length_b   1.000
_cell.length_c   1.000
_cell.angle_alpha   90.00
_cell.angle_beta   90.00
_cell.angle_gamma   90.00
#
_symmetry.space_group_name_H-M   'P 1'
#
loop_
_entity.id
_entity.type
_entity.pdbx_description
1 polymer ?
#
loop_
_entity_poly.entity_id
_entity_poly.type
_entity_poly.pdbx_seq_one_letter_code
_entity_poly.pdbx_strand_id
1 'polypeptide(L)'
;VREFPTNTGPVDYALFIEGAPVGVVEAKKDEEGQALTDVETQSSRYANSQFKWVKREYKVRFAYEATGELVRLTDDADGKYRSRGVFSFHRPETLKRWLAEPDTVRNNLKRIPQLDESGFRKCQISAIHGLDTSFSENRPRALVQMATGAGKTFTAITAAYRLLKYGRMNRILFL
;
A
#
# COMPACT_ATOMS: atom_id res chain seq x y z
N VAL A 1 -7.51 -11.88 -17.63
CA VAL A 1 -7.74 -13.21 -18.23
C VAL A 1 -8.09 -14.17 -17.10
N ARG A 2 -9.11 -14.99 -17.28
CA ARG A 2 -9.60 -15.95 -16.29
C ARG A 2 -8.84 -17.27 -16.38
N GLU A 3 -8.65 -17.95 -15.24
CA GLU A 3 -8.00 -19.27 -15.14
C GLU A 3 -6.66 -19.32 -15.90
N PHE A 4 -5.81 -18.32 -15.67
CA PHE A 4 -4.56 -18.21 -16.41
C PHE A 4 -3.50 -19.17 -15.86
N PRO A 5 -2.88 -20.03 -16.71
CA PRO A 5 -1.95 -21.05 -16.25
C PRO A 5 -0.62 -20.44 -15.79
N THR A 6 -0.17 -20.88 -14.61
CA THR A 6 1.17 -20.57 -14.08
C THR A 6 1.95 -21.86 -13.81
N ASN A 7 3.21 -21.74 -13.42
CA ASN A 7 4.04 -22.89 -13.05
C ASN A 7 3.57 -23.55 -11.73
N THR A 8 2.84 -22.81 -10.89
CA THR A 8 2.34 -23.27 -9.57
C THR A 8 0.86 -23.64 -9.59
N GLY A 9 0.20 -23.59 -10.75
CA GLY A 9 -1.23 -23.84 -10.94
C GLY A 9 -1.93 -22.63 -11.59
N PRO A 10 -3.19 -22.77 -12.03
CA PRO A 10 -3.92 -21.66 -12.61
C PRO A 10 -4.23 -20.61 -11.52
N VAL A 11 -4.18 -19.33 -11.88
CA VAL A 11 -4.70 -18.22 -11.08
C VAL A 11 -6.12 -17.91 -11.56
N ASP A 12 -7.03 -17.53 -10.66
CA ASP A 12 -8.41 -17.27 -11.05
C ASP A 12 -8.50 -16.15 -12.10
N TYR A 13 -7.76 -15.06 -11.91
CA TYR A 13 -7.64 -13.99 -12.90
C TYR A 13 -6.22 -13.45 -12.97
N ALA A 14 -5.69 -13.29 -14.18
CA ALA A 14 -4.46 -12.55 -14.44
C ALA A 14 -4.79 -11.16 -15.00
N LEU A 15 -4.15 -10.13 -14.46
CA LEU A 15 -4.30 -8.74 -14.87
C LEU A 15 -3.16 -8.36 -15.80
N PHE A 16 -3.51 -7.77 -16.93
CA PHE A 16 -2.55 -7.33 -17.94
C PHE A 16 -2.69 -5.83 -18.20
N ILE A 17 -1.56 -5.17 -18.40
CA ILE A 17 -1.47 -3.80 -18.89
C ILE A 17 -0.55 -3.81 -20.11
N GLU A 18 -1.06 -3.34 -21.25
CA GLU A 18 -0.29 -3.28 -22.51
C GLU A 18 0.37 -4.64 -22.87
N GLY A 19 -0.33 -5.75 -22.60
CA GLY A 19 0.17 -7.09 -22.87
C GLY A 19 1.16 -7.66 -21.86
N ALA A 20 1.56 -6.90 -20.86
CA ALA A 20 2.41 -7.35 -19.76
C ALA A 20 1.57 -7.79 -18.55
N PRO A 21 1.84 -8.95 -17.93
CA PRO A 21 1.17 -9.36 -16.71
C PRO A 21 1.67 -8.50 -15.55
N VAL A 22 0.74 -7.89 -14.81
CA VAL A 22 1.05 -6.94 -13.74
C VAL A 22 0.50 -7.38 -12.39
N GLY A 23 -0.52 -8.24 -12.39
CA GLY A 23 -1.18 -8.67 -11.18
C GLY A 23 -1.98 -9.94 -11.35
N VAL A 24 -2.42 -10.46 -10.21
CA VAL A 24 -3.34 -11.60 -10.11
C VAL A 24 -4.49 -11.27 -9.18
N VAL A 25 -5.61 -11.94 -9.37
CA VAL A 25 -6.76 -11.92 -8.46
C VAL A 25 -7.09 -13.34 -8.10
N GLU A 26 -7.22 -13.60 -6.81
CA GLU A 26 -7.72 -14.84 -6.23
C GLU A 26 -9.11 -14.58 -5.67
N ALA A 27 -10.09 -15.33 -6.13
CA ALA A 27 -11.46 -15.28 -5.63
C ALA A 27 -11.62 -16.23 -4.44
N LYS A 28 -12.13 -15.73 -3.32
CA LYS A 28 -12.40 -16.50 -2.11
C LYS A 28 -13.89 -16.52 -1.81
N LYS A 29 -14.34 -17.55 -1.11
CA LYS A 29 -15.72 -17.61 -0.63
C LYS A 29 -15.95 -16.57 0.47
N ASP A 30 -17.16 -16.05 0.60
CA ASP A 30 -17.51 -15.04 1.60
C ASP A 30 -17.26 -15.50 3.03
N GLU A 31 -17.44 -16.79 3.31
CA GLU A 31 -17.15 -17.42 4.60
C GLU A 31 -15.68 -17.34 5.01
N GLU A 32 -14.78 -17.21 4.03
CA GLU A 32 -13.35 -17.08 4.24
C GLU A 32 -12.90 -15.61 4.44
N GLY A 33 -13.82 -14.65 4.33
CA GLY A 33 -13.51 -13.21 4.42
C GLY A 33 -12.83 -12.78 5.72
N GLN A 34 -13.14 -13.44 6.83
CA GLN A 34 -12.45 -13.21 8.12
C GLN A 34 -11.05 -13.85 8.15
N ALA A 35 -10.85 -14.96 7.44
CA ALA A 35 -9.55 -15.64 7.34
C ALA A 35 -8.56 -14.92 6.40
N LEU A 36 -9.03 -13.99 5.55
CA LEU A 36 -8.16 -13.14 4.72
C LEU A 36 -7.18 -12.27 5.55
N THR A 37 -7.39 -12.18 6.85
CA THR A 37 -6.52 -11.42 7.77
C THR A 37 -5.21 -12.14 8.11
N ASP A 38 -5.16 -13.47 7.96
CA ASP A 38 -4.04 -14.29 8.44
C ASP A 38 -3.10 -14.79 7.33
N VAL A 39 -3.34 -14.42 6.06
CA VAL A 39 -2.65 -15.05 4.92
C VAL A 39 -1.48 -14.21 4.40
N GLU A 40 -0.46 -13.99 5.22
CA GLU A 40 0.87 -13.55 4.74
C GLU A 40 1.55 -14.60 3.83
N THR A 41 1.05 -15.84 3.83
CA THR A 41 1.67 -16.98 3.15
C THR A 41 1.27 -17.16 1.68
N GLN A 42 0.11 -16.67 1.25
CA GLN A 42 -0.34 -16.85 -0.15
C GLN A 42 0.19 -15.78 -1.10
N SER A 43 0.37 -14.55 -0.65
CA SER A 43 0.94 -13.48 -1.49
C SER A 43 2.39 -13.76 -1.92
N SER A 44 3.16 -14.49 -1.11
CA SER A 44 4.51 -14.94 -1.49
C SER A 44 4.50 -15.99 -2.61
N ARG A 45 3.45 -16.79 -2.75
CA ARG A 45 3.30 -17.73 -3.86
C ARG A 45 3.12 -17.02 -5.19
N TYR A 46 2.35 -15.95 -5.23
CA TYR A 46 2.04 -15.22 -6.47
C TYR A 46 3.21 -14.34 -6.95
N ALA A 47 4.00 -13.78 -6.04
CA ALA A 47 5.19 -13.01 -6.41
C ALA A 47 6.23 -13.85 -7.17
N ASN A 48 6.25 -15.17 -6.93
CA ASN A 48 7.16 -16.13 -7.57
C ASN A 48 6.51 -16.94 -8.69
N SER A 49 5.24 -16.69 -9.03
CA SER A 49 4.55 -17.41 -10.09
C SER A 49 5.01 -16.96 -11.47
N GLN A 50 5.49 -17.89 -12.27
CA GLN A 50 5.83 -17.64 -13.67
C GLN A 50 4.63 -17.97 -14.55
N PHE A 51 4.25 -17.04 -15.41
CA PHE A 51 3.17 -17.22 -16.37
C PHE A 51 3.63 -18.05 -17.58
N LYS A 52 2.97 -19.19 -17.84
CA LYS A 52 3.41 -20.15 -18.85
C LYS A 52 3.50 -19.61 -20.27
N TRP A 53 2.70 -18.67 -20.66
CA TRP A 53 2.59 -18.20 -22.06
C TRP A 53 3.24 -16.84 -22.30
N VAL A 54 4.02 -16.36 -21.36
CA VAL A 54 4.67 -15.04 -21.43
C VAL A 54 6.15 -15.24 -21.72
N LYS A 55 6.62 -14.65 -22.85
CA LYS A 55 7.99 -14.83 -23.37
C LYS A 55 9.11 -14.26 -22.50
N ARG A 56 8.78 -13.52 -21.44
CA ARG A 56 9.74 -12.94 -20.47
C ARG A 56 9.33 -13.34 -19.07
N GLU A 57 10.29 -13.54 -18.18
CA GLU A 57 10.05 -13.62 -16.75
C GLU A 57 9.55 -12.24 -16.27
N TYR A 58 8.24 -12.13 -16.08
CA TYR A 58 7.64 -10.95 -15.45
C TYR A 58 7.39 -11.26 -14.00
N LYS A 59 7.90 -10.41 -13.11
CA LYS A 59 7.51 -10.43 -11.71
C LYS A 59 6.17 -9.72 -11.58
N VAL A 60 5.16 -10.45 -11.11
CA VAL A 60 3.84 -9.90 -10.83
C VAL A 60 3.92 -9.05 -9.58
N ARG A 61 3.56 -7.77 -9.68
CA ARG A 61 3.65 -6.83 -8.57
C ARG A 61 2.40 -6.82 -7.69
N PHE A 62 1.21 -6.95 -8.29
CA PHE A 62 -0.05 -6.76 -7.58
C PHE A 62 -0.76 -8.09 -7.36
N ALA A 63 -1.05 -8.44 -6.11
CA ALA A 63 -1.89 -9.58 -5.76
C ALA A 63 -3.15 -9.10 -5.05
N TYR A 64 -4.30 -9.45 -5.62
CA TYR A 64 -5.60 -9.20 -5.02
C TYR A 64 -6.19 -10.51 -4.49
N GLU A 65 -6.82 -10.41 -3.34
CA GLU A 65 -7.69 -11.44 -2.77
C GLU A 65 -9.06 -10.80 -2.60
N ALA A 66 -10.10 -11.42 -3.12
CA ALA A 66 -11.43 -10.86 -3.11
C ALA A 66 -12.49 -11.89 -2.73
N THR A 67 -13.44 -11.47 -1.88
CA THR A 67 -14.74 -12.10 -1.70
C THR A 67 -15.83 -11.24 -2.36
N GLY A 68 -17.10 -11.60 -2.22
CA GLY A 68 -18.21 -10.75 -2.66
C GLY A 68 -18.27 -9.38 -1.98
N GLU A 69 -17.73 -9.26 -0.75
CA GLU A 69 -17.81 -8.04 0.06
C GLU A 69 -16.49 -7.33 0.26
N LEU A 70 -15.38 -8.06 0.26
CA LEU A 70 -14.07 -7.55 0.64
C LEU A 70 -13.06 -7.69 -0.50
N VAL A 71 -12.25 -6.66 -0.69
CA VAL A 71 -11.10 -6.69 -1.59
C VAL A 71 -9.85 -6.32 -0.81
N ARG A 72 -8.82 -7.13 -0.94
CA ARG A 72 -7.50 -6.87 -0.35
C ARG A 72 -6.45 -6.80 -1.45
N LEU A 73 -5.45 -5.98 -1.22
CA LEU A 73 -4.31 -5.82 -2.14
C LEU A 73 -3.00 -6.03 -1.39
N THR A 74 -2.12 -6.82 -1.97
CA THR A 74 -0.70 -6.88 -1.65
C THR A 74 0.10 -6.28 -2.80
N ASP A 75 0.98 -5.33 -2.51
CA ASP A 75 1.93 -4.75 -3.47
C ASP A 75 3.34 -5.28 -3.14
N ASP A 76 3.92 -6.06 -4.03
CA ASP A 76 5.25 -6.68 -3.83
C ASP A 76 6.36 -5.64 -3.70
N ALA A 77 6.18 -4.44 -4.25
CA ALA A 77 7.13 -3.35 -4.11
C ALA A 77 7.17 -2.70 -2.71
N ASP A 78 6.22 -3.02 -1.82
CA ASP A 78 6.19 -2.45 -0.45
C ASP A 78 7.29 -3.02 0.48
N GLY A 79 8.07 -3.99 0.05
CA GLY A 79 9.22 -4.55 0.78
C GLY A 79 8.88 -5.45 1.97
N LYS A 80 7.66 -5.43 2.44
CA LYS A 80 7.04 -6.42 3.34
C LYS A 80 5.70 -6.81 2.75
N TYR A 81 5.51 -8.10 2.52
CA TYR A 81 4.24 -8.62 2.06
C TYR A 81 3.18 -8.36 3.13
N ARG A 82 2.34 -7.37 2.89
CA ARG A 82 1.22 -7.04 3.77
C ARG A 82 -0.01 -6.75 2.94
N SER A 83 -0.98 -7.62 3.07
CA SER A 83 -2.30 -7.43 2.51
C SER A 83 -3.03 -6.27 3.21
N ARG A 84 -3.65 -5.40 2.45
CA ARG A 84 -4.46 -4.27 2.94
C ARG A 84 -5.84 -4.26 2.32
N GLY A 85 -6.86 -3.96 3.13
CA GLY A 85 -8.20 -3.72 2.62
C GLY A 85 -8.22 -2.53 1.67
N VAL A 86 -8.88 -2.69 0.53
CA VAL A 86 -9.15 -1.62 -0.44
C VAL A 86 -10.64 -1.59 -0.74
N PHE A 87 -11.16 -0.43 -1.14
CA PHE A 87 -12.60 -0.28 -1.39
C PHE A 87 -13.05 -1.07 -2.63
N SER A 88 -12.20 -1.12 -3.66
CA SER A 88 -12.46 -1.84 -4.91
C SER A 88 -11.15 -2.14 -5.62
N PHE A 89 -11.22 -2.90 -6.70
CA PHE A 89 -10.09 -3.07 -7.61
C PHE A 89 -9.65 -1.72 -8.18
N HIS A 90 -8.34 -1.54 -8.28
CA HIS A 90 -7.78 -0.33 -8.86
C HIS A 90 -7.93 -0.33 -10.38
N ARG A 91 -8.17 0.86 -10.93
CA ARG A 91 -8.24 1.04 -12.38
C ARG A 91 -6.89 0.76 -13.04
N PRO A 92 -6.84 0.28 -14.29
CA PRO A 92 -5.60 0.01 -15.01
C PRO A 92 -4.64 1.22 -15.04
N GLU A 93 -5.17 2.44 -15.18
CA GLU A 93 -4.38 3.67 -15.19
C GLU A 93 -3.68 3.91 -13.84
N THR A 94 -4.33 3.54 -12.74
CA THR A 94 -3.74 3.66 -11.41
C THR A 94 -2.60 2.66 -11.24
N LEU A 95 -2.79 1.42 -11.65
CA LEU A 95 -1.74 0.39 -11.60
C LEU A 95 -0.58 0.75 -12.53
N LYS A 96 -0.87 1.24 -13.75
CA LYS A 96 0.14 1.72 -14.70
C LYS A 96 0.99 2.83 -14.09
N ARG A 97 0.37 3.82 -13.46
CA ARG A 97 1.09 4.89 -12.75
C ARG A 97 1.99 4.34 -11.65
N TRP A 98 1.50 3.42 -10.81
CA TRP A 98 2.30 2.82 -9.75
C TRP A 98 3.46 2.00 -10.28
N LEU A 99 3.31 1.34 -11.44
CA LEU A 99 4.41 0.64 -12.10
C LEU A 99 5.49 1.60 -12.61
N ALA A 100 5.12 2.80 -13.01
CA ALA A 100 6.05 3.84 -13.47
C ALA A 100 6.73 4.60 -12.31
N GLU A 101 6.16 4.56 -11.10
CA GLU A 101 6.77 5.22 -9.94
C GLU A 101 8.00 4.44 -9.44
N PRO A 102 9.11 5.14 -9.14
CA PRO A 102 10.37 4.50 -8.73
C PRO A 102 10.27 3.81 -7.37
N ASP A 103 9.28 4.21 -6.55
CA ASP A 103 9.11 3.66 -5.20
C ASP A 103 7.64 3.78 -4.73
N THR A 104 7.28 3.00 -3.71
CA THR A 104 5.96 3.05 -3.10
C THR A 104 5.86 4.17 -2.06
N VAL A 105 4.62 4.60 -1.77
CA VAL A 105 4.35 5.54 -0.66
C VAL A 105 4.93 5.00 0.65
N ARG A 106 4.81 3.70 0.92
CA ARG A 106 5.34 3.09 2.15
C ARG A 106 6.85 3.17 2.27
N ASN A 107 7.56 2.96 1.18
CA ASN A 107 9.01 3.09 1.17
C ASN A 107 9.44 4.56 1.31
N ASN A 108 8.71 5.49 0.69
CA ASN A 108 8.94 6.91 0.87
C ASN A 108 8.75 7.36 2.32
N LEU A 109 7.72 6.83 3.00
CA LEU A 109 7.46 7.14 4.42
C LEU A 109 8.61 6.72 5.35
N LYS A 110 9.37 5.69 5.01
CA LYS A 110 10.56 5.28 5.77
C LYS A 110 11.75 6.24 5.59
N ARG A 111 11.71 7.08 4.57
CA ARG A 111 12.80 7.99 4.17
C ARG A 111 12.41 9.46 4.35
N ILE A 112 11.35 9.75 5.11
CA ILE A 112 10.99 11.13 5.43
C ILE A 112 12.18 11.77 6.15
N PRO A 113 12.69 12.93 5.69
CA PRO A 113 13.82 13.60 6.34
C PRO A 113 13.48 13.99 7.78
N GLN A 114 14.49 14.15 8.60
CA GLN A 114 14.30 14.69 9.95
C GLN A 114 13.58 16.06 9.88
N LEU A 115 12.78 16.35 10.90
CA LEU A 115 12.11 17.63 11.02
C LEU A 115 13.17 18.72 11.32
N ASP A 116 13.13 19.81 10.57
CA ASP A 116 13.77 21.04 11.04
C ASP A 116 12.92 21.57 12.20
N GLU A 117 13.46 21.51 13.40
CA GLU A 117 12.76 21.83 14.63
C GLU A 117 12.65 23.33 14.89
N SER A 118 13.27 24.17 14.04
CA SER A 118 13.30 25.62 14.20
C SER A 118 11.89 26.20 14.21
N GLY A 119 11.56 26.94 15.24
CA GLY A 119 10.25 27.58 15.41
C GLY A 119 9.12 26.68 15.92
N PHE A 120 9.40 25.39 16.16
CA PHE A 120 8.41 24.48 16.74
C PHE A 120 8.46 24.43 18.26
N ARG A 121 7.32 24.22 18.89
CA ARG A 121 7.21 23.91 20.31
C ARG A 121 7.53 22.44 20.55
N LYS A 122 8.09 22.10 21.71
CA LYS A 122 8.43 20.72 22.07
C LYS A 122 7.30 19.71 21.86
N CYS A 123 6.05 20.08 22.19
CA CYS A 123 4.89 19.22 22.00
C CYS A 123 4.56 18.96 20.51
N GLN A 124 4.82 19.94 19.64
CA GLN A 124 4.64 19.81 18.20
C GLN A 124 5.72 18.92 17.59
N ILE A 125 6.98 19.11 18.00
CA ILE A 125 8.12 18.27 17.62
C ILE A 125 7.84 16.81 17.98
N SER A 126 7.48 16.55 19.24
CA SER A 126 7.15 15.21 19.73
C SER A 126 6.00 14.56 18.94
N ALA A 127 4.96 15.34 18.63
CA ALA A 127 3.82 14.86 17.85
C ALA A 127 4.22 14.49 16.41
N ILE A 128 5.00 15.32 15.74
CA ILE A 128 5.45 15.07 14.36
C ILE A 128 6.40 13.87 14.31
N HIS A 129 7.36 13.77 15.22
CA HIS A 129 8.26 12.62 15.31
C HIS A 129 7.48 11.32 15.58
N GLY A 130 6.49 11.36 16.49
CA GLY A 130 5.62 10.21 16.74
C GLY A 130 4.82 9.77 15.51
N LEU A 131 4.32 10.71 14.71
CA LEU A 131 3.64 10.42 13.45
C LEU A 131 4.60 9.84 12.42
N ASP A 132 5.75 10.44 12.19
CA ASP A 132 6.76 9.96 11.24
C ASP A 132 7.21 8.54 11.59
N THR A 133 7.46 8.27 12.88
CA THR A 133 7.80 6.93 13.38
C THR A 133 6.67 5.94 13.10
N SER A 134 5.43 6.31 13.44
CA SER A 134 4.26 5.46 13.22
C SER A 134 4.10 5.08 11.75
N PHE A 135 4.26 6.04 10.85
CA PHE A 135 4.16 5.82 9.40
C PHE A 135 5.32 4.98 8.87
N SER A 136 6.55 5.23 9.33
CA SER A 136 7.73 4.45 8.92
C SER A 136 7.62 2.98 9.32
N GLU A 137 7.01 2.71 10.48
CA GLU A 137 6.73 1.36 10.99
C GLU A 137 5.47 0.73 10.39
N ASN A 138 4.86 1.40 9.40
CA ASN A 138 3.66 0.92 8.72
C ASN A 138 2.44 0.77 9.65
N ARG A 139 2.33 1.65 10.64
CA ARG A 139 1.14 1.78 11.49
C ARG A 139 0.21 2.83 10.88
N PRO A 140 -0.92 2.41 10.26
CA PRO A 140 -1.76 3.31 9.44
C PRO A 140 -2.65 4.25 10.25
N ARG A 141 -2.69 4.08 11.57
CA ARG A 141 -3.50 4.89 12.49
C ARG A 141 -2.63 5.44 13.59
N ALA A 142 -2.80 6.71 13.90
CA ALA A 142 -2.12 7.37 15.00
C ALA A 142 -3.08 8.34 15.70
N LEU A 143 -2.95 8.43 17.02
CA LEU A 143 -3.66 9.40 17.84
C LEU A 143 -2.66 10.44 18.36
N VAL A 144 -2.94 11.71 18.11
CA VAL A 144 -2.14 12.83 18.64
C VAL A 144 -3.01 13.62 19.62
N GLN A 145 -2.64 13.58 20.90
CA GLN A 145 -3.31 14.34 21.94
C GLN A 145 -2.51 15.61 22.26
N MET A 146 -3.14 16.76 22.10
CA MET A 146 -2.52 18.06 22.37
C MET A 146 -3.50 18.99 23.09
N ALA A 147 -3.00 19.77 24.05
CA ALA A 147 -3.81 20.75 24.78
C ALA A 147 -4.36 21.85 23.87
N THR A 148 -5.40 22.53 24.31
CA THR A 148 -5.90 23.74 23.64
C THR A 148 -4.81 24.80 23.59
N GLY A 149 -4.65 25.49 22.45
CA GLY A 149 -3.59 26.48 22.25
C GLY A 149 -2.19 25.91 21.98
N ALA A 150 -2.00 24.58 21.99
CA ALA A 150 -0.70 23.96 21.69
C ALA A 150 -0.30 24.01 20.22
N GLY A 151 -1.21 24.46 19.33
CA GLY A 151 -0.95 24.56 17.89
C GLY A 151 -1.28 23.29 17.13
N LYS A 152 -2.38 22.60 17.48
CA LYS A 152 -2.87 21.40 16.80
C LYS A 152 -2.96 21.55 15.29
N THR A 153 -3.58 22.62 14.82
CA THR A 153 -3.74 22.91 13.38
C THR A 153 -2.39 23.04 12.68
N PHE A 154 -1.45 23.77 13.28
CA PHE A 154 -0.11 23.91 12.71
C PHE A 154 0.62 22.56 12.62
N THR A 155 0.52 21.73 13.68
CA THR A 155 1.08 20.37 13.69
C THR A 155 0.46 19.50 12.58
N ALA A 156 -0.87 19.55 12.42
CA ALA A 156 -1.58 18.79 11.40
C ALA A 156 -1.20 19.23 9.97
N ILE A 157 -1.11 20.55 9.73
CA ILE A 157 -0.68 21.11 8.44
C ILE A 157 0.76 20.69 8.13
N THR A 158 1.66 20.76 9.13
CA THR A 158 3.05 20.33 8.95
C THR A 158 3.15 18.84 8.63
N ALA A 159 2.42 18.00 9.35
CA ALA A 159 2.37 16.56 9.05
C ALA A 159 1.83 16.30 7.63
N ALA A 160 0.73 16.96 7.24
CA ALA A 160 0.16 16.87 5.89
C ALA A 160 1.17 17.32 4.82
N TYR A 161 1.86 18.45 5.02
CA TYR A 161 2.90 18.91 4.10
C TYR A 161 4.03 17.88 3.95
N ARG A 162 4.49 17.28 5.04
CA ARG A 162 5.54 16.25 5.01
C ARG A 162 5.10 15.01 4.24
N LEU A 163 3.86 14.57 4.43
CA LEU A 163 3.28 13.44 3.69
C LEU A 163 3.16 13.73 2.19
N LEU A 164 2.72 14.93 1.80
CA LEU A 164 2.66 15.34 0.39
C LEU A 164 4.05 15.43 -0.23
N LYS A 165 4.97 16.12 0.44
CA LYS A 165 6.29 16.41 -0.11
C LYS A 165 7.22 15.20 -0.14
N TYR A 166 7.31 14.48 0.96
CA TYR A 166 8.27 13.38 1.12
C TYR A 166 7.64 12.00 0.96
N GLY A 167 6.41 11.83 1.46
CA GLY A 167 5.63 10.60 1.28
C GLY A 167 5.09 10.40 -0.13
N ARG A 168 5.13 11.45 -0.97
CA ARG A 168 4.53 11.48 -2.32
C ARG A 168 3.05 11.13 -2.33
N MET A 169 2.34 11.49 -1.26
CA MET A 169 0.89 11.37 -1.21
C MET A 169 0.25 12.43 -2.11
N ASN A 170 -0.79 12.05 -2.84
CA ASN A 170 -1.45 12.94 -3.79
C ASN A 170 -2.77 13.53 -3.27
N ARG A 171 -3.32 12.96 -2.21
CA ARG A 171 -4.62 13.36 -1.64
C ARG A 171 -4.62 13.21 -0.14
N ILE A 172 -5.11 14.24 0.55
CA ILE A 172 -5.34 14.25 2.00
C ILE A 172 -6.79 14.71 2.21
N LEU A 173 -7.54 13.95 3.00
CA LEU A 173 -8.86 14.35 3.47
C LEU A 173 -8.72 14.89 4.89
N PHE A 174 -9.17 16.11 5.09
CA PHE A 174 -9.23 16.77 6.39
C PHE A 174 -10.71 16.89 6.78
N LEU A 175 -11.08 16.33 7.93
CA LEU A 175 -12.46 16.30 8.42
C LEU A 175 -12.60 17.15 9.67
#